data_fb8e2aa58e6025991606acd72a2516cb
#
_entry.id   fb8e2aa58e6025991606acd72a2516cb
#
_cell.length_a   1.000
_cell.length_b   1.000
_cell.length_c   1.000
_cell.angle_alpha   90.00
_cell.angle_beta   90.00
_cell.angle_gamma   90.00
#
_symmetry.space_group_name_H-M   'P 1'
#
loop_
_entity.id
_entity.type
_entity.pdbx_description
1 polymer ?
#
loop_
_entity_poly.entity_id
_entity_poly.type
_entity_poly.pdbx_seq_one_letter_code
_entity_poly.pdbx_strand_id
1 'polypeptide(L)'
;MKTYLAITPSETKQLPSCPLPLVHIAYTIDEGGMLARSDLQDGVRGGLMGLSDRCKKPIARTQALVRTILHECEVRQFDGVFADFDSSPLPDRASFLNQLGAALSQRGKRLYSPLPVPSAHILVSTAISGGSLREMLCEVRGQYGAERIALDVQRLIMDFPLPCMSGQGRPMTADELHTFQKRRDISTFYSRELGAHYFTHRLDGETHFVLFDDAQSLKAKLALGTQLGFAAAFLMYPEVRDLLPEVLK
;
A
#
# COMPACT_ATOMS: atom_id res chain seq x y z
N MET A 1 12.79 -6.71 8.10
CA MET A 1 11.45 -6.21 7.68
C MET A 1 10.72 -7.31 6.93
N LYS A 2 9.46 -7.62 7.26
CA LYS A 2 8.65 -8.64 6.57
C LYS A 2 7.95 -7.99 5.36
N THR A 3 8.12 -8.53 4.16
CA THR A 3 7.45 -8.01 2.96
C THR A 3 6.23 -8.86 2.62
N TYR A 4 5.12 -8.23 2.31
CA TYR A 4 3.85 -8.84 1.93
C TYR A 4 3.47 -8.46 0.50
N LEU A 5 2.74 -9.33 -0.17
CA LEU A 5 2.15 -9.06 -1.48
C LEU A 5 0.62 -9.04 -1.35
N ALA A 6 0.02 -7.89 -1.63
CA ALA A 6 -1.43 -7.72 -1.59
C ALA A 6 -2.03 -8.10 -2.96
N ILE A 7 -3.04 -8.97 -2.93
CA ILE A 7 -3.71 -9.52 -4.10
C ILE A 7 -5.23 -9.43 -3.96
N THR A 8 -5.91 -9.27 -5.08
CA THR A 8 -7.36 -9.42 -5.15
C THR A 8 -7.76 -10.88 -5.47
N PRO A 9 -8.99 -11.31 -5.19
CA PRO A 9 -9.44 -12.67 -5.51
C PRO A 9 -9.31 -13.03 -7.00
N SER A 10 -9.51 -12.08 -7.90
CA SER A 10 -9.38 -12.29 -9.36
C SER A 10 -7.95 -12.62 -9.79
N GLU A 11 -6.97 -12.13 -9.05
CA GLU A 11 -5.55 -12.30 -9.35
C GLU A 11 -4.94 -13.56 -8.74
N THR A 12 -5.59 -14.14 -7.74
CA THR A 12 -5.10 -15.35 -7.06
C THR A 12 -4.84 -16.51 -8.04
N LYS A 13 -5.62 -16.60 -9.12
CA LYS A 13 -5.46 -17.63 -10.16
C LYS A 13 -4.27 -17.37 -11.09
N GLN A 14 -3.80 -16.14 -11.17
CA GLN A 14 -2.74 -15.69 -12.09
C GLN A 14 -1.39 -15.53 -11.36
N LEU A 15 -1.41 -15.61 -10.02
CA LEU A 15 -0.21 -15.42 -9.23
C LEU A 15 0.75 -16.59 -9.48
N PRO A 16 1.96 -16.35 -10.02
CA PRO A 16 3.01 -17.37 -10.04
C PRO A 16 3.39 -17.75 -8.60
N SER A 17 4.06 -18.88 -8.42
CA SER A 17 4.58 -19.25 -7.10
C SER A 17 5.39 -18.10 -6.51
N CYS A 18 4.87 -17.48 -5.47
CA CYS A 18 5.46 -16.31 -4.82
C CYS A 18 5.87 -16.69 -3.39
N PRO A 19 7.11 -16.43 -2.99
CA PRO A 19 7.59 -16.75 -1.63
C PRO A 19 7.09 -15.76 -0.57
N LEU A 20 6.46 -14.64 -0.98
CA LEU A 20 5.97 -13.63 -0.05
C LEU A 20 4.64 -14.07 0.59
N PRO A 21 4.44 -13.79 1.88
CA PRO A 21 3.13 -13.91 2.50
C PRO A 21 2.14 -12.95 1.85
N LEU A 22 0.89 -13.39 1.73
CA LEU A 22 -0.14 -12.66 1.00
C LEU A 22 -1.00 -11.79 1.92
N VAL A 23 -1.49 -10.67 1.37
CA VAL A 23 -2.64 -9.93 1.88
C VAL A 23 -3.81 -10.18 0.94
N HIS A 24 -4.88 -10.76 1.45
CA HIS A 24 -6.06 -11.09 0.65
C HIS A 24 -7.05 -9.93 0.67
N ILE A 25 -7.04 -9.07 -0.34
CA ILE A 25 -7.96 -7.93 -0.50
C ILE A 25 -9.32 -8.45 -0.96
N ALA A 26 -10.01 -9.12 -0.06
CA ALA A 26 -11.27 -9.83 -0.34
C ALA A 26 -12.40 -9.44 0.62
N TYR A 27 -12.14 -8.58 1.58
CA TYR A 27 -13.10 -8.18 2.59
C TYR A 27 -13.38 -6.69 2.51
N THR A 28 -14.63 -6.33 2.76
CA THR A 28 -15.04 -4.93 2.80
C THR A 28 -16.06 -4.69 3.91
N ILE A 29 -16.02 -3.53 4.50
CA ILE A 29 -17.14 -3.01 5.29
C ILE A 29 -18.14 -2.48 4.27
N ASP A 30 -19.29 -3.13 4.14
CA ASP A 30 -20.33 -2.75 3.18
C ASP A 30 -21.07 -1.47 3.58
N GLU A 31 -21.98 -1.01 2.74
CA GLU A 31 -22.78 0.20 2.98
C GLU A 31 -23.67 0.12 4.25
N GLY A 32 -23.94 -1.10 4.73
CA GLY A 32 -24.66 -1.37 5.98
C GLY A 32 -23.78 -1.41 7.22
N GLY A 33 -22.45 -1.27 7.07
CA GLY A 33 -21.48 -1.38 8.17
C GLY A 33 -21.24 -2.82 8.62
N MET A 34 -21.49 -3.81 7.73
CA MET A 34 -21.25 -5.22 7.98
C MET A 34 -20.04 -5.72 7.21
N LEU A 35 -19.42 -6.80 7.68
CA LEU A 35 -18.33 -7.45 6.95
C LEU A 35 -18.91 -8.22 5.76
N ALA A 36 -18.55 -7.82 4.56
CA ALA A 36 -18.80 -8.56 3.33
C ALA A 36 -17.51 -9.20 2.81
N ARG A 37 -17.62 -10.32 2.12
CA ARG A 37 -16.51 -11.05 1.51
C ARG A 37 -16.79 -11.27 0.02
N SER A 38 -15.83 -10.94 -0.83
CA SER A 38 -15.85 -11.32 -2.24
C SER A 38 -15.38 -12.77 -2.42
N ASP A 39 -15.40 -13.29 -3.66
CA ASP A 39 -15.09 -14.67 -4.04
C ASP A 39 -13.68 -15.14 -3.64
N LEU A 40 -13.42 -15.26 -2.35
CA LEU A 40 -12.21 -15.86 -1.82
C LEU A 40 -12.39 -17.38 -1.77
N GLN A 41 -11.44 -18.12 -2.36
CA GLN A 41 -11.49 -19.59 -2.34
C GLN A 41 -11.52 -20.12 -0.90
N ASP A 42 -12.30 -21.18 -0.66
CA ASP A 42 -12.49 -21.74 0.69
C ASP A 42 -11.22 -22.29 1.31
N GLY A 43 -10.25 -22.71 0.49
CA GLY A 43 -8.94 -23.24 0.93
C GLY A 43 -7.93 -22.19 1.37
N VAL A 44 -8.18 -20.89 1.15
CA VAL A 44 -7.22 -19.83 1.52
C VAL A 44 -7.06 -19.74 3.02
N ARG A 45 -5.82 -19.87 3.48
CA ARG A 45 -5.40 -19.78 4.89
C ARG A 45 -4.08 -19.01 5.02
N GLY A 46 -3.88 -18.36 6.16
CA GLY A 46 -2.66 -17.62 6.48
C GLY A 46 -2.52 -16.28 5.77
N GLY A 47 -1.43 -15.57 6.02
CA GLY A 47 -1.23 -14.21 5.56
C GLY A 47 -2.08 -13.18 6.31
N LEU A 48 -2.54 -12.14 5.65
CA LEU A 48 -3.36 -11.08 6.24
C LEU A 48 -4.72 -10.97 5.54
N MET A 49 -5.74 -10.62 6.32
CA MET A 49 -7.02 -10.14 5.80
C MET A 49 -6.84 -8.72 5.28
N GLY A 50 -7.10 -8.47 4.01
CA GLY A 50 -7.21 -7.12 3.43
C GLY A 50 -8.64 -6.64 3.55
N LEU A 51 -8.85 -5.55 4.32
CA LEU A 51 -10.15 -4.98 4.66
C LEU A 51 -10.27 -3.59 4.05
N SER A 52 -11.17 -3.39 3.10
CA SER A 52 -11.55 -2.07 2.57
C SER A 52 -12.81 -1.53 3.24
N ASP A 53 -13.05 -0.22 3.11
CA ASP A 53 -14.24 0.45 3.67
C ASP A 53 -15.06 1.09 2.55
N ARG A 54 -16.29 0.63 2.36
CA ARG A 54 -17.30 1.23 1.47
C ARG A 54 -18.45 1.89 2.21
N CYS A 55 -18.44 1.82 3.55
CA CYS A 55 -19.49 2.39 4.37
C CYS A 55 -19.34 3.91 4.49
N LYS A 56 -20.28 4.65 3.95
CA LYS A 56 -20.31 6.12 4.00
C LYS A 56 -21.04 6.69 5.21
N LYS A 57 -21.35 5.84 6.18
CA LYS A 57 -22.05 6.19 7.42
C LYS A 57 -21.26 5.71 8.63
N PRO A 58 -21.51 6.24 9.84
CA PRO A 58 -20.94 5.69 11.06
C PRO A 58 -21.30 4.21 11.26
N ILE A 59 -20.35 3.41 11.72
CA ILE A 59 -20.54 1.99 11.99
C ILE A 59 -21.38 1.83 13.25
N ALA A 60 -22.67 1.52 13.09
CA ALA A 60 -23.62 1.45 14.20
C ALA A 60 -23.33 0.29 15.18
N ARG A 61 -22.71 -0.79 14.72
CA ARG A 61 -22.46 -2.03 15.50
C ARG A 61 -20.99 -2.40 15.54
N THR A 62 -20.14 -1.46 15.93
CA THR A 62 -18.67 -1.61 15.94
C THR A 62 -18.21 -2.90 16.62
N GLN A 63 -18.71 -3.21 17.83
CA GLN A 63 -18.31 -4.43 18.54
C GLN A 63 -18.70 -5.73 17.83
N ALA A 64 -19.86 -5.74 17.16
CA ALA A 64 -20.30 -6.91 16.38
C ALA A 64 -19.39 -7.10 15.16
N LEU A 65 -19.07 -6.02 14.44
CA LEU A 65 -18.15 -6.05 13.30
C LEU A 65 -16.76 -6.53 13.73
N VAL A 66 -16.20 -6.01 14.83
CA VAL A 66 -14.92 -6.47 15.37
C VAL A 66 -14.94 -7.97 15.66
N ARG A 67 -16.00 -8.48 16.32
CA ARG A 67 -16.13 -9.93 16.58
C ARG A 67 -16.17 -10.75 15.31
N THR A 68 -16.90 -10.30 14.28
CA THR A 68 -16.98 -10.99 12.99
C THR A 68 -15.61 -11.03 12.30
N ILE A 69 -14.86 -9.93 12.29
CA ILE A 69 -13.51 -9.87 11.73
C ILE A 69 -12.57 -10.83 12.46
N LEU A 70 -12.60 -10.84 13.80
CA LEU A 70 -11.77 -11.73 14.60
C LEU A 70 -12.09 -13.20 14.34
N HIS A 71 -13.37 -13.56 14.26
CA HIS A 71 -13.79 -14.92 13.93
C HIS A 71 -13.29 -15.36 12.56
N GLU A 72 -13.40 -14.50 11.54
CA GLU A 72 -12.88 -14.81 10.19
C GLU A 72 -11.35 -14.94 10.20
N CYS A 73 -10.64 -14.11 10.97
CA CYS A 73 -9.18 -14.23 11.16
C CYS A 73 -8.79 -15.54 11.83
N GLU A 74 -9.59 -16.09 12.73
CA GLU A 74 -9.35 -17.37 13.39
C GLU A 74 -9.64 -18.54 12.42
N VAL A 75 -10.79 -18.55 11.78
CA VAL A 75 -11.21 -19.60 10.81
C VAL A 75 -10.21 -19.72 9.65
N ARG A 76 -9.70 -18.60 9.17
CA ARG A 76 -8.76 -18.53 8.05
C ARG A 76 -7.31 -18.51 8.47
N GLN A 77 -7.02 -18.53 9.75
CA GLN A 77 -5.65 -18.47 10.30
C GLN A 77 -4.86 -17.25 9.81
N PHE A 78 -5.53 -16.11 9.61
CA PHE A 78 -4.85 -14.87 9.26
C PHE A 78 -4.00 -14.36 10.43
N ASP A 79 -2.80 -13.86 10.14
CA ASP A 79 -1.86 -13.27 11.10
C ASP A 79 -2.31 -11.87 11.58
N GLY A 80 -3.32 -11.30 10.93
CA GLY A 80 -3.84 -9.96 11.23
C GLY A 80 -4.64 -9.36 10.09
N VAL A 81 -4.81 -8.04 10.15
CA VAL A 81 -5.61 -7.25 9.21
C VAL A 81 -4.77 -6.14 8.60
N PHE A 82 -4.87 -5.98 7.30
CA PHE A 82 -4.41 -4.82 6.53
C PHE A 82 -5.65 -3.98 6.19
N ALA A 83 -5.76 -2.79 6.78
CA ALA A 83 -6.86 -1.87 6.53
C ALA A 83 -6.52 -0.96 5.33
N ASP A 84 -7.20 -1.21 4.22
CA ASP A 84 -7.14 -0.40 3.01
C ASP A 84 -8.26 0.66 3.06
N PHE A 85 -8.01 1.71 3.84
CA PHE A 85 -8.96 2.78 4.11
C PHE A 85 -8.49 4.08 3.45
N ASP A 86 -9.45 4.87 2.98
CA ASP A 86 -9.16 6.18 2.39
C ASP A 86 -8.40 7.10 3.37
N SER A 87 -7.65 8.05 2.81
CA SER A 87 -6.88 9.05 3.55
C SER A 87 -7.75 10.05 4.33
N SER A 88 -9.02 10.16 3.99
CA SER A 88 -10.01 11.03 4.65
C SER A 88 -11.21 10.21 5.15
N PRO A 89 -11.01 9.31 6.12
CA PRO A 89 -12.07 8.44 6.61
C PRO A 89 -13.07 9.21 7.48
N LEU A 90 -14.24 8.59 7.69
CA LEU A 90 -15.20 9.10 8.65
C LEU A 90 -14.61 9.14 10.07
N PRO A 91 -15.03 10.10 10.91
CA PRO A 91 -14.44 10.31 12.25
C PRO A 91 -14.47 9.08 13.18
N ASP A 92 -15.44 8.19 13.01
CA ASP A 92 -15.57 6.97 13.82
C ASP A 92 -14.58 5.86 13.43
N ARG A 93 -13.92 5.97 12.27
CA ARG A 93 -12.98 4.95 11.77
C ARG A 93 -11.74 4.80 12.63
N ALA A 94 -11.21 5.89 13.18
CA ALA A 94 -10.10 5.83 14.12
C ALA A 94 -10.47 5.05 15.39
N SER A 95 -11.68 5.28 15.94
CA SER A 95 -12.17 4.53 17.10
C SER A 95 -12.39 3.04 16.77
N PHE A 96 -13.00 2.73 15.62
CA PHE A 96 -13.17 1.36 15.16
C PHE A 96 -11.82 0.63 15.01
N LEU A 97 -10.87 1.24 14.30
CA LEU A 97 -9.54 0.64 14.06
C LEU A 97 -8.76 0.46 15.37
N ASN A 98 -8.89 1.41 16.32
CA ASN A 98 -8.25 1.25 17.62
C ASN A 98 -8.84 0.08 18.42
N GLN A 99 -10.15 -0.10 18.40
CA GLN A 99 -10.83 -1.24 19.04
C GLN A 99 -10.45 -2.55 18.35
N LEU A 100 -10.44 -2.59 17.01
CA LEU A 100 -10.04 -3.76 16.24
C LEU A 100 -8.58 -4.15 16.52
N GLY A 101 -7.66 -3.18 16.50
CA GLY A 101 -6.24 -3.41 16.75
C GLY A 101 -5.98 -3.92 18.17
N ALA A 102 -6.64 -3.35 19.18
CA ALA A 102 -6.53 -3.84 20.55
C ALA A 102 -7.03 -5.30 20.68
N ALA A 103 -8.15 -5.63 20.05
CA ALA A 103 -8.72 -6.97 20.06
C ALA A 103 -7.87 -8.00 19.28
N LEU A 104 -7.23 -7.59 18.18
CA LEU A 104 -6.26 -8.39 17.42
C LEU A 104 -4.99 -8.65 18.25
N SER A 105 -4.45 -7.61 18.89
CA SER A 105 -3.25 -7.69 19.72
C SER A 105 -3.41 -8.69 20.87
N GLN A 106 -4.58 -8.73 21.53
CA GLN A 106 -4.89 -9.73 22.57
C GLN A 106 -4.83 -11.19 22.06
N ARG A 107 -4.87 -11.40 20.73
CA ARG A 107 -4.75 -12.71 20.07
C ARG A 107 -3.42 -12.92 19.37
N GLY A 108 -2.42 -12.08 19.63
CA GLY A 108 -1.12 -12.12 18.98
C GLY A 108 -1.16 -11.75 17.49
N LYS A 109 -2.24 -11.11 17.03
CA LYS A 109 -2.44 -10.68 15.63
C LYS A 109 -2.17 -9.19 15.47
N ARG A 110 -1.87 -8.75 14.25
CA ARG A 110 -1.48 -7.37 13.94
C ARG A 110 -2.56 -6.63 13.15
N LEU A 111 -2.66 -5.32 13.38
CA LEU A 111 -3.37 -4.40 12.51
C LEU A 111 -2.36 -3.50 11.80
N TYR A 112 -2.51 -3.33 10.49
CA TYR A 112 -1.82 -2.33 9.69
C TYR A 112 -2.84 -1.33 9.18
N SER A 113 -2.60 -0.02 9.35
CA SER A 113 -3.59 1.01 9.07
C SER A 113 -2.94 2.31 8.60
N PRO A 114 -3.52 3.02 7.60
CA PRO A 114 -3.09 4.37 7.25
C PRO A 114 -3.42 5.40 8.34
N LEU A 115 -4.37 5.09 9.24
CA LEU A 115 -4.69 5.96 10.38
C LEU A 115 -3.78 5.64 11.58
N PRO A 116 -3.15 6.65 12.17
CA PRO A 116 -2.21 6.48 13.28
C PRO A 116 -2.95 6.23 14.61
N VAL A 117 -3.55 5.05 14.75
CA VAL A 117 -4.17 4.63 16.02
C VAL A 117 -3.17 3.89 16.91
N PRO A 118 -3.27 3.98 18.24
CA PRO A 118 -2.28 3.41 19.18
C PRO A 118 -2.04 1.91 19.01
N SER A 119 -3.08 1.16 18.66
CA SER A 119 -3.05 -0.32 18.55
C SER A 119 -2.69 -0.84 17.16
N ALA A 120 -2.28 0.03 16.22
CA ALA A 120 -1.91 -0.37 14.86
C ALA A 120 -0.44 -0.08 14.51
N HIS A 121 0.07 -0.84 13.53
CA HIS A 121 1.23 -0.43 12.74
C HIS A 121 0.76 0.57 11.70
N ILE A 122 1.51 1.64 11.52
CA ILE A 122 1.14 2.76 10.66
C ILE A 122 1.67 2.51 9.25
N LEU A 123 0.78 2.52 8.27
CA LEU A 123 1.12 2.45 6.86
C LEU A 123 1.59 3.82 6.37
N VAL A 124 2.78 3.85 5.79
CA VAL A 124 3.39 5.06 5.24
C VAL A 124 3.69 4.84 3.77
N SER A 125 3.05 5.62 2.91
CA SER A 125 3.28 5.54 1.46
C SER A 125 4.69 6.03 1.10
N THR A 126 5.32 5.31 0.17
CA THR A 126 6.60 5.72 -0.43
C THR A 126 6.44 6.46 -1.77
N ALA A 127 5.21 6.67 -2.24
CA ALA A 127 4.89 7.38 -3.47
C ALA A 127 4.86 8.88 -3.23
N ILE A 128 6.03 9.51 -3.11
CA ILE A 128 6.15 10.95 -2.95
C ILE A 128 6.56 11.61 -4.27
N SER A 129 6.08 12.83 -4.53
CA SER A 129 6.40 13.63 -5.72
C SER A 129 7.25 14.88 -5.42
N GLY A 130 7.68 15.04 -4.17
CA GLY A 130 8.53 16.15 -3.74
C GLY A 130 9.18 15.88 -2.39
N GLY A 131 10.21 16.63 -2.04
CA GLY A 131 10.98 16.46 -0.81
C GLY A 131 11.94 15.25 -0.85
N SER A 132 12.31 14.76 0.33
CA SER A 132 13.22 13.63 0.50
C SER A 132 12.49 12.46 1.15
N LEU A 133 12.41 11.31 0.46
CA LEU A 133 11.81 10.08 0.99
C LEU A 133 12.49 9.65 2.29
N ARG A 134 13.83 9.71 2.33
CA ARG A 134 14.59 9.35 3.53
C ARG A 134 14.28 10.26 4.71
N GLU A 135 14.22 11.57 4.49
CA GLU A 135 13.94 12.54 5.56
C GLU A 135 12.52 12.35 6.10
N MET A 136 11.54 12.24 5.22
CA MET A 136 10.14 11.96 5.59
C MET A 136 10.02 10.67 6.41
N LEU A 137 10.68 9.58 6.00
CA LEU A 137 10.65 8.32 6.72
C LEU A 137 11.40 8.39 8.06
N CYS A 138 12.49 9.16 8.17
CA CYS A 138 13.18 9.41 9.43
C CYS A 138 12.32 10.21 10.40
N GLU A 139 11.59 11.21 9.92
CA GLU A 139 10.67 12.02 10.72
C GLU A 139 9.52 11.17 11.28
N VAL A 140 8.87 10.37 10.44
CA VAL A 140 7.82 9.43 10.86
C VAL A 140 8.36 8.41 11.86
N ARG A 141 9.59 7.89 11.65
CA ARG A 141 10.28 7.02 12.60
C ARG A 141 10.48 7.69 13.97
N GLY A 142 10.89 8.96 13.97
CA GLY A 142 11.03 9.74 15.20
C GLY A 142 9.72 9.92 15.96
N GLN A 143 8.62 10.06 15.24
CA GLN A 143 7.29 10.26 15.81
C GLN A 143 6.68 8.98 16.40
N TYR A 144 6.83 7.82 15.73
CA TYR A 144 6.05 6.62 16.04
C TYR A 144 6.89 5.41 16.50
N GLY A 145 8.21 5.44 16.32
CA GLY A 145 9.07 4.28 16.52
C GLY A 145 9.12 3.35 15.30
N ALA A 146 10.30 2.80 15.02
CA ALA A 146 10.55 1.99 13.82
C ALA A 146 9.66 0.73 13.77
N GLU A 147 9.46 0.09 14.91
CA GLU A 147 8.71 -1.16 15.06
C GLU A 147 7.20 -1.01 14.77
N ARG A 148 6.70 0.23 14.77
CA ARG A 148 5.30 0.55 14.48
C ARG A 148 5.06 0.99 13.05
N ILE A 149 6.10 1.12 12.23
CA ILE A 149 5.97 1.59 10.85
C ILE A 149 5.97 0.41 9.89
N ALA A 150 5.09 0.46 8.93
CA ALA A 150 5.08 -0.40 7.76
C ALA A 150 5.00 0.45 6.49
N LEU A 151 5.79 0.10 5.48
CA LEU A 151 5.77 0.81 4.20
C LEU A 151 4.63 0.32 3.31
N ASP A 152 3.89 1.24 2.75
CA ASP A 152 3.05 1.02 1.59
C ASP A 152 3.88 1.41 0.35
N VAL A 153 4.45 0.39 -0.30
CA VAL A 153 5.36 0.58 -1.45
C VAL A 153 4.54 0.59 -2.73
N GLN A 154 3.82 1.68 -2.93
CA GLN A 154 3.06 1.94 -4.15
C GLN A 154 4.01 2.23 -5.31
N ARG A 155 3.70 1.66 -6.48
CA ARG A 155 4.42 1.98 -7.71
C ARG A 155 3.96 3.33 -8.25
N LEU A 156 4.87 4.28 -8.28
CA LEU A 156 4.62 5.59 -8.83
C LEU A 156 4.79 5.57 -10.35
N ILE A 157 3.81 6.05 -11.12
CA ILE A 157 3.91 6.39 -12.53
C ILE A 157 3.01 7.60 -12.77
N MET A 158 3.60 8.80 -12.77
CA MET A 158 2.87 10.06 -12.77
C MET A 158 3.47 11.04 -13.78
N ASP A 159 2.63 11.74 -14.50
CA ASP A 159 2.96 12.82 -15.41
C ASP A 159 2.50 14.16 -14.82
N PHE A 160 3.40 15.12 -14.74
CA PHE A 160 3.17 16.46 -14.18
C PHE A 160 3.45 17.52 -15.24
N PRO A 161 2.45 18.32 -15.66
CA PRO A 161 2.70 19.51 -16.48
C PRO A 161 3.51 20.54 -15.68
N LEU A 162 4.46 21.22 -16.30
CA LEU A 162 5.29 22.24 -15.65
C LEU A 162 4.95 23.65 -16.18
N PRO A 163 4.72 24.66 -15.30
CA PRO A 163 4.79 24.58 -13.84
C PRO A 163 3.62 23.80 -13.23
N CYS A 164 3.91 22.92 -12.25
CA CYS A 164 2.90 22.08 -11.62
C CYS A 164 2.47 22.66 -10.28
N MET A 165 1.18 22.84 -10.08
CA MET A 165 0.60 23.09 -8.75
C MET A 165 0.32 21.76 -8.06
N SER A 166 0.29 21.76 -6.72
CA SER A 166 0.00 20.56 -5.93
C SER A 166 -1.28 19.87 -6.40
N GLY A 167 -1.20 18.56 -6.66
CA GLY A 167 -2.35 17.74 -7.06
C GLY A 167 -2.66 17.70 -8.56
N GLN A 168 -1.85 18.33 -9.42
CA GLN A 168 -2.09 18.34 -10.89
C GLN A 168 -1.46 17.14 -11.63
N GLY A 169 -0.79 16.23 -10.96
CA GLY A 169 -0.22 15.04 -11.58
C GLY A 169 -1.31 14.10 -12.12
N ARG A 170 -1.07 13.56 -13.32
CA ARG A 170 -1.92 12.55 -13.98
C ARG A 170 -1.26 11.17 -13.84
N PRO A 171 -1.99 10.14 -13.34
CA PRO A 171 -1.49 8.76 -13.40
C PRO A 171 -1.27 8.33 -14.86
N MET A 172 -0.19 7.61 -15.10
CA MET A 172 0.11 6.97 -16.37
C MET A 172 0.06 5.46 -16.24
N THR A 173 -0.27 4.78 -17.33
CA THR A 173 -0.17 3.33 -17.42
C THR A 173 1.28 2.87 -17.67
N ALA A 174 1.59 1.61 -17.37
CA ALA A 174 2.89 1.03 -17.70
C ALA A 174 3.16 1.03 -19.22
N ASP A 175 2.13 0.86 -20.03
CA ASP A 175 2.26 0.87 -21.51
C ASP A 175 2.57 2.28 -22.04
N GLU A 176 1.94 3.32 -21.50
CA GLU A 176 2.28 4.71 -21.81
C GLU A 176 3.74 5.00 -21.47
N LEU A 177 4.17 4.66 -20.23
CA LEU A 177 5.56 4.80 -19.80
C LEU A 177 6.53 4.09 -20.74
N HIS A 178 6.26 2.84 -21.08
CA HIS A 178 7.09 2.05 -21.97
C HIS A 178 7.20 2.67 -23.37
N THR A 179 6.12 3.29 -23.86
CA THR A 179 6.11 4.02 -25.12
C THR A 179 7.08 5.21 -25.10
N PHE A 180 7.10 5.98 -24.02
CA PHE A 180 8.07 7.06 -23.84
C PHE A 180 9.51 6.56 -23.74
N GLN A 181 9.76 5.50 -22.98
CA GLN A 181 11.10 4.94 -22.78
C GLN A 181 11.75 4.42 -24.07
N LYS A 182 10.95 4.04 -25.08
CA LYS A 182 11.45 3.64 -26.41
C LYS A 182 11.90 4.82 -27.29
N ARG A 183 11.55 6.05 -26.93
CA ARG A 183 11.91 7.23 -27.70
C ARG A 183 13.39 7.57 -27.51
N ARG A 184 14.09 7.90 -28.59
CA ARG A 184 15.52 8.24 -28.57
C ARG A 184 15.82 9.61 -27.97
N ASP A 185 14.83 10.51 -27.92
CA ASP A 185 14.93 11.86 -27.38
C ASP A 185 14.67 11.93 -25.87
N ILE A 186 14.37 10.80 -25.22
CA ILE A 186 14.12 10.72 -23.78
C ILE A 186 15.35 10.17 -23.06
N SER A 187 15.84 10.91 -22.10
CA SER A 187 16.89 10.49 -21.16
C SER A 187 16.30 10.34 -19.76
N THR A 188 16.44 9.16 -19.18
CA THR A 188 15.96 8.84 -17.83
C THR A 188 17.03 9.09 -16.79
N PHE A 189 16.65 9.70 -15.67
CA PHE A 189 17.50 9.99 -14.53
C PHE A 189 16.93 9.38 -13.27
N TYR A 190 17.78 9.16 -12.25
CA TYR A 190 17.35 8.68 -10.94
C TYR A 190 17.48 9.80 -9.91
N SER A 191 16.41 10.11 -9.21
CA SER A 191 16.40 10.99 -8.05
C SER A 191 16.62 10.19 -6.76
N ARG A 192 17.75 10.41 -6.10
CA ARG A 192 18.03 9.81 -4.79
C ARG A 192 17.09 10.32 -3.69
N GLU A 193 16.65 11.56 -3.83
CA GLU A 193 15.73 12.19 -2.87
C GLU A 193 14.35 11.57 -2.93
N LEU A 194 13.79 11.44 -4.14
CA LEU A 194 12.48 10.84 -4.34
C LEU A 194 12.51 9.30 -4.28
N GLY A 195 13.69 8.68 -4.46
CA GLY A 195 13.82 7.24 -4.58
C GLY A 195 13.12 6.68 -5.83
N ALA A 196 13.06 7.46 -6.92
CA ALA A 196 12.34 7.16 -8.14
C ALA A 196 13.08 7.67 -9.38
N HIS A 197 12.74 7.13 -10.55
CA HIS A 197 13.26 7.61 -11.83
C HIS A 197 12.39 8.74 -12.39
N TYR A 198 12.99 9.58 -13.23
CA TYR A 198 12.25 10.63 -13.93
C TYR A 198 12.85 10.95 -15.30
N PHE A 199 12.04 11.55 -16.14
CA PHE A 199 12.43 12.22 -17.37
C PHE A 199 11.51 13.42 -17.64
N THR A 200 11.90 14.27 -18.59
CA THR A 200 11.06 15.36 -19.10
C THR A 200 10.77 15.16 -20.58
N HIS A 201 9.59 15.61 -21.02
CA HIS A 201 9.23 15.64 -22.44
C HIS A 201 8.39 16.87 -22.73
N ARG A 202 8.16 17.17 -24.02
CA ARG A 202 7.25 18.22 -24.47
C ARG A 202 5.98 17.61 -25.06
N LEU A 203 4.84 18.17 -24.68
CA LEU A 203 3.52 17.83 -25.20
C LEU A 203 2.74 19.15 -25.38
N ASP A 204 2.23 19.40 -26.60
CA ASP A 204 1.41 20.59 -26.95
C ASP A 204 2.06 21.94 -26.55
N GLY A 205 3.39 22.01 -26.60
CA GLY A 205 4.17 23.21 -26.25
C GLY A 205 4.53 23.35 -24.76
N GLU A 206 3.94 22.53 -23.90
CA GLU A 206 4.24 22.48 -22.47
C GLU A 206 5.34 21.47 -22.16
N THR A 207 6.09 21.74 -21.09
CA THR A 207 7.08 20.79 -20.56
C THR A 207 6.41 19.92 -19.51
N HIS A 208 6.57 18.62 -19.62
CA HIS A 208 6.08 17.63 -18.68
C HIS A 208 7.23 16.95 -17.94
N PHE A 209 7.02 16.64 -16.67
CA PHE A 209 7.93 15.88 -15.81
C PHE A 209 7.25 14.56 -15.46
N VAL A 210 7.83 13.45 -15.92
CA VAL A 210 7.35 12.10 -15.61
C VAL A 210 8.18 11.50 -14.51
N LEU A 211 7.54 11.10 -13.43
CA LEU A 211 8.13 10.45 -12.27
C LEU A 211 7.62 9.01 -12.18
N PHE A 212 8.52 8.03 -12.09
CA PHE A 212 8.12 6.63 -12.12
C PHE A 212 9.05 5.71 -11.32
N ASP A 213 8.47 4.58 -10.91
CA ASP A 213 9.20 3.47 -10.29
C ASP A 213 9.47 2.34 -11.28
N ASP A 214 10.64 1.74 -11.13
CA ASP A 214 11.04 0.47 -11.73
C ASP A 214 11.46 -0.54 -10.64
N ALA A 215 11.95 -1.71 -11.03
CA ALA A 215 12.38 -2.72 -10.09
C ALA A 215 13.53 -2.25 -9.18
N GLN A 216 14.43 -1.41 -9.69
CA GLN A 216 15.56 -0.89 -8.92
C GLN A 216 15.10 0.09 -7.85
N SER A 217 14.21 1.02 -8.18
CA SER A 217 13.68 2.00 -7.23
C SER A 217 12.82 1.32 -6.15
N LEU A 218 11.99 0.33 -6.51
CA LEU A 218 11.21 -0.45 -5.54
C LEU A 218 12.12 -1.21 -4.57
N LYS A 219 13.21 -1.84 -5.07
CA LYS A 219 14.23 -2.47 -4.21
C LYS A 219 14.89 -1.47 -3.26
N ALA A 220 15.23 -0.28 -3.78
CA ALA A 220 15.84 0.77 -2.97
C ALA A 220 14.91 1.23 -1.84
N LYS A 221 13.61 1.38 -2.10
CA LYS A 221 12.59 1.70 -1.10
C LYS A 221 12.47 0.60 -0.02
N LEU A 222 12.44 -0.67 -0.43
CA LEU A 222 12.43 -1.82 0.49
C LEU A 222 13.72 -1.88 1.34
N ALA A 223 14.88 -1.66 0.72
CA ALA A 223 16.17 -1.62 1.42
C ALA A 223 16.21 -0.48 2.44
N LEU A 224 15.68 0.70 2.08
CA LEU A 224 15.60 1.86 2.99
C LEU A 224 14.73 1.55 4.21
N GLY A 225 13.56 0.92 4.02
CA GLY A 225 12.71 0.48 5.13
C GLY A 225 13.41 -0.52 6.05
N THR A 226 14.19 -1.44 5.47
CA THR A 226 14.99 -2.41 6.23
C THR A 226 16.10 -1.71 7.04
N GLN A 227 16.82 -0.74 6.44
CA GLN A 227 17.85 0.07 7.12
C GLN A 227 17.27 0.87 8.29
N LEU A 228 16.04 1.39 8.13
CA LEU A 228 15.37 2.17 9.16
C LEU A 228 14.74 1.31 10.26
N GLY A 229 14.75 -0.03 10.10
CA GLY A 229 14.26 -0.98 11.09
C GLY A 229 12.73 -1.12 11.13
N PHE A 230 12.03 -0.85 10.01
CA PHE A 230 10.57 -0.91 9.95
C PHE A 230 10.04 -2.35 10.04
N ALA A 231 8.81 -2.50 10.54
CA ALA A 231 8.21 -3.79 10.83
C ALA A 231 7.86 -4.57 9.56
N ALA A 232 7.29 -3.91 8.56
CA ALA A 232 6.79 -4.55 7.34
C ALA A 232 6.85 -3.63 6.12
N ALA A 233 6.66 -4.22 4.94
CA ALA A 233 6.39 -3.51 3.69
C ALA A 233 5.31 -4.25 2.90
N PHE A 234 4.53 -3.51 2.15
CA PHE A 234 3.44 -4.01 1.33
C PHE A 234 3.65 -3.60 -0.13
N LEU A 235 3.47 -4.56 -1.03
CA LEU A 235 3.46 -4.37 -2.49
C LEU A 235 2.08 -4.75 -3.00
N MET A 236 1.49 -3.95 -3.90
CA MET A 236 0.23 -4.28 -4.56
C MET A 236 0.50 -5.05 -5.86
N TYR A 237 0.07 -6.30 -5.94
CA TYR A 237 0.34 -7.17 -7.09
C TYR A 237 -0.08 -6.55 -8.44
N PRO A 238 -1.26 -5.93 -8.58
CA PRO A 238 -1.66 -5.29 -9.84
C PRO A 238 -0.66 -4.24 -10.33
N GLU A 239 -0.02 -3.54 -9.41
CA GLU A 239 0.92 -2.46 -9.74
C GLU A 239 2.32 -2.97 -10.10
N VAL A 240 2.74 -4.08 -9.50
CA VAL A 240 4.13 -4.56 -9.58
C VAL A 240 4.29 -5.88 -10.31
N ARG A 241 3.23 -6.48 -10.86
CA ARG A 241 3.26 -7.84 -11.44
C ARG A 241 4.34 -8.04 -12.50
N ASP A 242 4.58 -7.04 -13.33
CA ASP A 242 5.59 -7.03 -14.40
C ASP A 242 7.02 -6.88 -13.83
N LEU A 243 7.18 -6.22 -12.69
CA LEU A 243 8.46 -5.98 -12.02
C LEU A 243 8.78 -7.02 -10.94
N LEU A 244 7.78 -7.76 -10.48
CA LEU A 244 7.90 -8.67 -9.33
C LEU A 244 9.04 -9.70 -9.46
N PRO A 245 9.27 -10.35 -10.64
CA PRO A 245 10.38 -11.29 -10.80
C PRO A 245 11.76 -10.65 -10.58
N GLU A 246 11.88 -9.35 -10.88
CA GLU A 246 13.13 -8.60 -10.66
C GLU A 246 13.23 -8.10 -9.22
N VAL A 247 12.13 -7.64 -8.64
CA VAL A 247 12.08 -7.14 -7.25
C VAL A 247 12.42 -8.24 -6.25
N LEU A 248 12.11 -9.50 -6.55
CA LEU A 248 12.35 -10.66 -5.66
C LEU A 248 13.74 -11.30 -5.80
N LYS A 249 14.54 -10.87 -6.78
CA LYS A 249 15.95 -11.30 -6.92
C LYS A 249 16.87 -10.50 -6.00
#